data_c5e1fcb200f63b63ff540af963373496
#
_entry.id   c5e1fcb200f63b63ff540af963373496
#
_cell.length_a   1.000
_cell.length_b   1.000
_cell.length_c   1.000
_cell.angle_alpha   90.00
_cell.angle_beta   90.00
_cell.angle_gamma   90.00
#
_symmetry.space_group_name_H-M   'P 1'
#
loop_
_entity.id
_entity.type
_entity.pdbx_description
1 polymer ?
#
loop_
_entity_poly.entity_id
_entity_poly.type
_entity_poly.pdbx_seq_one_letter_code
_entity_poly.pdbx_strand_id
1 'polypeptide(L)'
;MDQSTDKLALVEPSNFNFNVETFDTNAFQNNIEFNKKKIFEEFDNLIESLEKNKISYNVLKSPKNSPDSIYPNNWVVTYEDGTYDLFSMQSPNRRLERSNSTIEFLNTNYLLKNDLTGYELKNIFLEGTGSLVLDRVNKTAYMAESNRSNVSLASKWSKLRGYDLVHFKSFIDKKPTYHTNVIMFITDKLAGICFDSITDSTYILSNIEKTHKTINLSVEQVKNFSGNAIVVRNNTNEDKFLISSSGLKALDLIQVKSIEKYYDIVEINIPTIEKIGGGSVRCMLLELF
;
A
#
# COMPACT_ATOMS: atom_id res chain seq x y z
N MET A 1 8.05 -15.60 10.31
CA MET A 1 7.75 -14.22 9.88
C MET A 1 6.25 -14.09 9.74
N ASP A 2 5.67 -13.12 10.40
CA ASP A 2 4.23 -12.88 10.37
C ASP A 2 3.83 -12.12 9.11
N GLN A 3 2.62 -12.37 8.60
CA GLN A 3 2.06 -11.60 7.48
C GLN A 3 1.60 -10.22 7.94
N SER A 4 1.06 -10.13 9.15
CA SER A 4 0.46 -8.93 9.72
C SER A 4 1.35 -8.36 10.83
N THR A 5 1.54 -7.05 10.83
CA THR A 5 2.15 -6.33 11.96
C THR A 5 1.09 -6.00 13.02
N ASP A 6 1.53 -5.73 14.24
CA ASP A 6 0.70 -5.22 15.34
C ASP A 6 0.83 -3.71 15.56
N LYS A 7 1.66 -3.04 14.74
CA LYS A 7 1.93 -1.61 14.89
C LYS A 7 2.05 -0.90 13.54
N LEU A 8 1.49 0.29 13.47
CA LEU A 8 1.46 1.11 12.26
C LEU A 8 2.13 2.47 12.48
N ALA A 9 2.58 3.09 11.38
CA ALA A 9 2.82 4.53 11.33
C ALA A 9 1.97 5.16 10.24
N LEU A 10 1.46 6.35 10.52
CA LEU A 10 0.71 7.19 9.62
C LEU A 10 1.39 8.55 9.54
N VAL A 11 1.11 9.32 8.50
CA VAL A 11 1.55 10.71 8.37
C VAL A 11 0.32 11.61 8.38
N GLU A 12 0.33 12.64 9.23
CA GLU A 12 -0.76 13.61 9.31
C GLU A 12 -0.98 14.33 7.96
N PRO A 13 -2.21 14.76 7.62
CA PRO A 13 -2.52 15.28 6.28
C PRO A 13 -2.29 16.79 6.11
N SER A 14 -1.50 17.47 6.97
CA SER A 14 -1.38 18.94 6.95
C SER A 14 -0.90 19.52 5.61
N ASN A 15 -0.08 18.79 4.88
CA ASN A 15 0.39 19.18 3.55
C ASN A 15 -0.31 18.43 2.39
N PHE A 16 -1.30 17.59 2.70
CA PHE A 16 -2.04 16.85 1.67
C PHE A 16 -2.72 17.78 0.67
N ASN A 17 -2.56 17.46 -0.60
CA ASN A 17 -3.13 18.20 -1.72
C ASN A 17 -3.11 17.34 -2.98
N PHE A 18 -3.79 17.79 -4.04
CA PHE A 18 -3.61 17.24 -5.37
C PHE A 18 -2.14 17.36 -5.79
N ASN A 19 -1.56 16.25 -6.23
CA ASN A 19 -0.15 16.19 -6.63
C ASN A 19 -0.01 16.19 -8.15
N VAL A 20 0.39 17.33 -8.71
CA VAL A 20 0.59 17.50 -10.16
C VAL A 20 1.67 16.56 -10.70
N GLU A 21 2.74 16.27 -9.92
CA GLU A 21 3.84 15.41 -10.39
C GLU A 21 3.45 13.94 -10.52
N THR A 22 2.39 13.48 -9.83
CA THR A 22 1.93 12.09 -9.86
C THR A 22 0.72 11.86 -10.74
N PHE A 23 0.03 12.93 -11.14
CA PHE A 23 -1.24 12.87 -11.85
C PHE A 23 -1.19 12.09 -13.17
N ASP A 24 -0.17 12.32 -13.98
CA ASP A 24 -0.06 11.67 -15.30
C ASP A 24 0.09 10.14 -15.21
N THR A 25 0.65 9.65 -14.09
CA THR A 25 0.90 8.22 -13.87
C THR A 25 -0.10 7.56 -12.95
N ASN A 26 -0.90 8.34 -12.19
CA ASN A 26 -1.92 7.81 -11.27
C ASN A 26 -3.34 8.06 -11.82
N ALA A 27 -3.91 7.05 -12.48
CA ALA A 27 -5.24 7.14 -13.09
C ALA A 27 -6.40 7.30 -12.08
N PHE A 28 -6.14 7.15 -10.78
CA PHE A 28 -7.15 7.27 -9.72
C PHE A 28 -7.24 8.69 -9.13
N GLN A 29 -6.26 9.55 -9.40
CA GLN A 29 -6.28 10.94 -8.93
C GLN A 29 -7.25 11.80 -9.72
N ASN A 30 -7.91 12.71 -9.01
CA ASN A 30 -8.79 13.70 -9.62
C ASN A 30 -8.44 15.10 -9.09
N ASN A 31 -8.26 16.04 -10.02
CA ASN A 31 -8.04 17.46 -9.68
C ASN A 31 -9.40 18.12 -9.44
N ILE A 32 -9.87 18.08 -8.22
CA ILE A 32 -11.14 18.68 -7.79
C ILE A 32 -10.91 19.68 -6.65
N GLU A 33 -11.76 20.68 -6.56
CA GLU A 33 -11.80 21.52 -5.38
C GLU A 33 -12.26 20.72 -4.15
N PHE A 34 -11.63 20.96 -3.02
CA PHE A 34 -11.96 20.29 -1.77
C PHE A 34 -11.76 21.20 -0.56
N ASN A 35 -12.46 20.88 0.52
CA ASN A 35 -12.28 21.52 1.80
C ASN A 35 -11.21 20.76 2.62
N LYS A 36 -10.13 21.44 2.97
CA LYS A 36 -9.07 20.85 3.81
C LYS A 36 -9.60 20.29 5.13
N LYS A 37 -10.60 20.92 5.74
CA LYS A 37 -11.22 20.45 6.97
C LYS A 37 -11.73 19.00 6.80
N LYS A 38 -12.32 18.68 5.64
CA LYS A 38 -12.81 17.33 5.34
C LYS A 38 -11.69 16.29 5.30
N ILE A 39 -10.50 16.68 4.84
CA ILE A 39 -9.33 15.77 4.84
C ILE A 39 -8.92 15.40 6.27
N PHE A 40 -8.92 16.38 7.20
CA PHE A 40 -8.65 16.09 8.60
C PHE A 40 -9.76 15.24 9.24
N GLU A 41 -11.03 15.53 8.95
CA GLU A 41 -12.16 14.71 9.43
C GLU A 41 -12.03 13.24 8.94
N GLU A 42 -11.63 13.02 7.69
CA GLU A 42 -11.42 11.67 7.15
C GLU A 42 -10.18 10.99 7.75
N PHE A 43 -9.13 11.75 8.06
CA PHE A 43 -7.97 11.22 8.77
C PHE A 43 -8.33 10.86 10.23
N ASP A 44 -9.12 11.70 10.90
CA ASP A 44 -9.63 11.43 12.24
C ASP A 44 -10.52 10.17 12.25
N ASN A 45 -11.36 9.95 11.24
CA ASN A 45 -12.13 8.71 11.07
C ASN A 45 -11.22 7.47 10.99
N LEU A 46 -10.08 7.58 10.30
CA LEU A 46 -9.09 6.49 10.26
C LEU A 46 -8.51 6.25 11.67
N ILE A 47 -8.10 7.30 12.37
CA ILE A 47 -7.56 7.22 13.74
C ILE A 47 -8.58 6.58 14.69
N GLU A 48 -9.82 7.08 14.71
CA GLU A 48 -10.91 6.54 15.54
C GLU A 48 -11.17 5.05 15.25
N SER A 49 -11.10 4.65 13.96
CA SER A 49 -11.26 3.25 13.56
C SER A 49 -10.13 2.38 14.09
N LEU A 50 -8.87 2.86 14.09
CA LEU A 50 -7.74 2.14 14.68
C LEU A 50 -7.89 2.02 16.20
N GLU A 51 -8.24 3.09 16.91
CA GLU A 51 -8.45 3.12 18.35
C GLU A 51 -9.57 2.17 18.80
N LYS A 52 -10.74 2.26 18.14
CA LYS A 52 -11.89 1.39 18.41
C LYS A 52 -11.54 -0.09 18.26
N ASN A 53 -10.66 -0.44 17.32
CA ASN A 53 -10.22 -1.80 17.07
C ASN A 53 -8.94 -2.17 17.82
N LYS A 54 -8.44 -1.30 18.72
CA LYS A 54 -7.25 -1.50 19.55
C LYS A 54 -5.98 -1.78 18.73
N ILE A 55 -5.83 -1.12 17.59
CA ILE A 55 -4.65 -1.22 16.71
C ILE A 55 -3.66 -0.14 17.12
N SER A 56 -2.42 -0.53 17.40
CA SER A 56 -1.35 0.40 17.79
C SER A 56 -0.85 1.21 16.60
N TYR A 57 -0.63 2.50 16.80
CA TYR A 57 -0.13 3.37 15.75
C TYR A 57 0.75 4.52 16.28
N ASN A 58 1.53 5.10 15.37
CA ASN A 58 2.23 6.37 15.56
C ASN A 58 1.81 7.35 14.46
N VAL A 59 1.64 8.63 14.79
CA VAL A 59 1.39 9.68 13.81
C VAL A 59 2.65 10.52 13.63
N LEU A 60 3.15 10.58 12.41
CA LEU A 60 4.33 11.33 12.01
C LEU A 60 3.89 12.67 11.40
N LYS A 61 4.77 13.68 11.49
CA LYS A 61 4.50 14.99 10.91
C LYS A 61 4.66 14.96 9.39
N SER A 62 3.75 15.61 8.68
CA SER A 62 3.83 15.81 7.24
C SER A 62 4.97 16.77 6.89
N PRO A 63 5.92 16.37 6.04
CA PRO A 63 6.95 17.29 5.54
C PRO A 63 6.35 18.35 4.62
N LYS A 64 6.95 19.57 4.62
CA LYS A 64 6.53 20.64 3.70
C LYS A 64 6.74 20.24 2.24
N ASN A 65 5.89 20.74 1.37
CA ASN A 65 5.94 20.51 -0.08
C ASN A 65 5.84 19.02 -0.51
N SER A 66 5.20 18.19 0.32
CA SER A 66 5.01 16.76 0.08
C SER A 66 3.52 16.42 0.10
N PRO A 67 2.78 16.70 -0.98
CA PRO A 67 1.32 16.54 -1.01
C PRO A 67 0.85 15.10 -0.82
N ASP A 68 1.66 14.08 -1.20
CA ASP A 68 1.36 12.66 -1.06
C ASP A 68 2.00 12.02 0.19
N SER A 69 2.50 12.83 1.14
CA SER A 69 3.19 12.30 2.34
C SER A 69 2.34 11.38 3.22
N ILE A 70 1.00 11.42 3.06
CA ILE A 70 0.08 10.49 3.74
C ILE A 70 0.21 9.03 3.26
N TYR A 71 1.04 8.75 2.25
CA TYR A 71 1.30 7.42 1.69
C TYR A 71 2.73 6.92 1.97
N PRO A 72 3.14 6.78 3.25
CA PRO A 72 4.53 6.50 3.64
C PRO A 72 5.03 5.12 3.19
N ASN A 73 4.14 4.17 2.96
CA ASN A 73 4.46 2.82 2.54
C ASN A 73 5.18 2.73 1.18
N ASN A 74 5.23 3.84 0.42
CA ASN A 74 5.84 3.83 -0.91
C ASN A 74 7.36 4.04 -0.88
N TRP A 75 7.93 4.62 0.17
CA TRP A 75 9.36 4.93 0.20
C TRP A 75 10.13 4.21 1.31
N VAL A 76 9.45 3.52 2.23
CA VAL A 76 10.07 2.73 3.30
C VAL A 76 9.32 1.44 3.54
N VAL A 77 10.05 0.37 3.88
CA VAL A 77 9.51 -0.91 4.33
C VAL A 77 10.34 -1.38 5.53
N THR A 78 9.67 -1.76 6.61
CA THR A 78 10.30 -2.33 7.82
C THR A 78 10.17 -3.86 7.84
N TYR A 79 11.00 -4.51 8.65
CA TYR A 79 11.09 -5.96 8.74
C TYR A 79 11.27 -6.42 10.18
N GLU A 80 10.81 -7.64 10.50
CA GLU A 80 10.94 -8.28 11.83
C GLU A 80 12.39 -8.46 12.30
N ASP A 81 13.37 -8.41 11.39
CA ASP A 81 14.80 -8.45 11.76
C ASP A 81 15.32 -7.12 12.32
N GLY A 82 14.42 -6.18 12.64
CA GLY A 82 14.75 -4.86 13.17
C GLY A 82 15.40 -3.95 12.13
N THR A 83 15.22 -4.22 10.84
CA THR A 83 15.78 -3.40 9.77
C THR A 83 14.72 -2.74 8.91
N TYR A 84 15.15 -1.73 8.12
CA TYR A 84 14.30 -1.13 7.09
C TYR A 84 15.05 -0.93 5.78
N ASP A 85 14.30 -0.82 4.69
CA ASP A 85 14.80 -0.42 3.37
C ASP A 85 14.19 0.91 2.94
N LEU A 86 15.00 1.75 2.30
CA LEU A 86 14.56 2.96 1.59
C LEU A 86 14.43 2.67 0.09
N PHE A 87 13.33 3.16 -0.48
CA PHE A 87 13.00 2.93 -1.89
C PHE A 87 13.07 4.21 -2.71
N SER A 88 13.35 4.04 -4.01
CA SER A 88 13.45 5.14 -4.97
C SER A 88 12.07 5.60 -5.44
N MET A 89 11.82 6.91 -5.39
CA MET A 89 10.57 7.56 -5.74
C MET A 89 10.67 8.26 -7.10
N GLN A 90 9.65 8.07 -7.95
CA GLN A 90 9.59 8.71 -9.27
C GLN A 90 9.48 10.23 -9.14
N SER A 91 8.50 10.70 -8.38
CA SER A 91 8.19 12.12 -8.27
C SER A 91 9.14 12.83 -7.31
N PRO A 92 9.81 13.92 -7.74
CA PRO A 92 10.76 14.67 -6.90
C PRO A 92 10.17 15.16 -5.57
N ASN A 93 8.93 15.66 -5.57
CA ASN A 93 8.28 16.12 -4.34
C ASN A 93 8.02 14.99 -3.34
N ARG A 94 7.86 13.75 -3.80
CA ARG A 94 7.71 12.57 -2.92
C ARG A 94 9.03 12.16 -2.26
N ARG A 95 10.18 12.52 -2.83
CA ARG A 95 11.50 12.29 -2.21
C ARG A 95 11.67 13.11 -0.94
N LEU A 96 10.96 14.25 -0.81
CA LEU A 96 10.93 15.09 0.39
C LEU A 96 10.21 14.44 1.58
N GLU A 97 9.42 13.38 1.33
CA GLU A 97 8.73 12.62 2.38
C GLU A 97 9.72 11.95 3.35
N ARG A 98 10.94 11.66 2.91
CA ARG A 98 12.06 11.18 3.73
C ARG A 98 12.69 12.32 4.55
N SER A 99 11.88 13.01 5.35
CA SER A 99 12.34 14.10 6.20
C SER A 99 13.27 13.62 7.32
N ASN A 100 14.10 14.50 7.84
CA ASN A 100 15.00 14.17 8.96
C ASN A 100 14.25 13.58 10.14
N SER A 101 13.10 14.16 10.53
CA SER A 101 12.31 13.67 11.66
C SER A 101 11.74 12.27 11.42
N THR A 102 11.36 11.95 10.19
CA THR A 102 10.86 10.60 9.85
C THR A 102 12.00 9.58 9.81
N ILE A 103 13.16 9.97 9.28
CA ILE A 103 14.36 9.11 9.30
C ILE A 103 14.86 8.89 10.75
N GLU A 104 14.84 9.92 11.61
CA GLU A 104 15.16 9.78 13.03
C GLU A 104 14.21 8.81 13.74
N PHE A 105 12.89 8.89 13.47
CA PHE A 105 11.91 7.95 14.00
C PHE A 105 12.24 6.50 13.58
N LEU A 106 12.59 6.29 12.30
CA LEU A 106 12.99 4.97 11.81
C LEU A 106 14.28 4.50 12.49
N ASN A 107 15.31 5.33 12.55
CA ASN A 107 16.61 4.98 13.14
C ASN A 107 16.56 4.74 14.66
N THR A 108 15.53 5.24 15.34
CA THR A 108 15.31 4.95 16.77
C THR A 108 14.88 3.50 16.99
N ASN A 109 14.18 2.90 16.02
CA ASN A 109 13.56 1.58 16.18
C ASN A 109 14.16 0.51 15.26
N TYR A 110 14.82 0.92 14.17
CA TYR A 110 15.29 0.03 13.10
C TYR A 110 16.67 0.45 12.59
N LEU A 111 17.38 -0.50 11.96
CA LEU A 111 18.64 -0.25 11.27
C LEU A 111 18.41 -0.21 9.76
N LEU A 112 18.95 0.80 9.07
CA LEU A 112 18.92 0.87 7.61
C LEU A 112 19.75 -0.29 7.03
N LYS A 113 19.12 -1.14 6.20
CA LYS A 113 19.78 -2.30 5.59
C LYS A 113 20.06 -2.07 4.11
N ASN A 114 19.07 -1.60 3.36
CA ASN A 114 19.24 -1.30 1.95
C ASN A 114 18.75 0.12 1.65
N ASP A 115 19.57 0.91 0.97
CA ASP A 115 19.22 2.21 0.44
C ASP A 115 19.19 2.16 -1.09
N LEU A 116 17.98 2.22 -1.65
CA LEU A 116 17.74 2.21 -3.09
C LEU A 116 17.52 3.63 -3.66
N THR A 117 17.60 4.68 -2.83
CA THR A 117 17.33 6.06 -3.26
C THR A 117 18.30 6.55 -4.32
N GLY A 118 19.55 6.05 -4.34
CA GLY A 118 20.53 6.38 -5.38
C GLY A 118 20.10 6.02 -6.81
N TYR A 119 19.11 5.13 -6.98
CA TYR A 119 18.54 4.81 -8.30
C TYR A 119 17.69 5.95 -8.88
N GLU A 120 17.25 6.91 -8.07
CA GLU A 120 16.54 8.11 -8.52
C GLU A 120 17.36 8.95 -9.51
N LEU A 121 18.69 8.99 -9.34
CA LEU A 121 19.62 9.65 -10.25
C LEU A 121 19.70 8.97 -11.64
N LYS A 122 19.26 7.73 -11.72
CA LYS A 122 19.24 6.92 -12.95
C LYS A 122 17.85 6.83 -13.55
N ASN A 123 16.86 7.53 -13.00
CA ASN A 123 15.43 7.41 -13.35
C ASN A 123 14.92 5.96 -13.28
N ILE A 124 15.36 5.20 -12.28
CA ILE A 124 14.94 3.84 -12.00
C ILE A 124 14.22 3.85 -10.64
N PHE A 125 12.95 3.41 -10.62
CA PHE A 125 12.09 3.54 -9.47
C PHE A 125 11.50 2.21 -9.02
N LEU A 126 11.37 2.07 -7.71
CA LEU A 126 10.67 0.98 -7.04
C LEU A 126 10.05 1.56 -5.77
N GLU A 127 8.73 1.72 -5.76
CA GLU A 127 8.04 2.46 -4.70
C GLU A 127 7.48 1.51 -3.64
N GLY A 128 8.37 0.95 -2.79
CA GLY A 128 8.05 0.18 -1.59
C GLY A 128 6.89 -0.80 -1.73
N THR A 129 6.00 -0.84 -0.73
CA THR A 129 4.81 -1.70 -0.76
C THR A 129 3.64 -1.12 -1.58
N GLY A 130 3.83 -0.02 -2.29
CA GLY A 130 3.00 0.37 -3.43
C GLY A 130 3.27 -0.53 -4.62
N SER A 131 4.54 -0.58 -5.03
CA SER A 131 5.02 -1.44 -6.13
C SER A 131 4.99 -2.92 -5.79
N LEU A 132 5.30 -3.29 -4.54
CA LEU A 132 5.48 -4.67 -4.09
C LEU A 132 4.37 -5.07 -3.11
N VAL A 133 3.55 -6.03 -3.47
CA VAL A 133 2.66 -6.71 -2.51
C VAL A 133 3.39 -7.94 -1.97
N LEU A 134 3.65 -7.93 -0.66
CA LEU A 134 4.54 -8.91 -0.03
C LEU A 134 3.74 -10.02 0.66
N ASP A 135 3.91 -11.23 0.18
CA ASP A 135 3.63 -12.44 0.94
C ASP A 135 4.86 -12.72 1.82
N ARG A 136 4.81 -12.25 3.04
CA ARG A 136 5.94 -12.31 3.96
C ARG A 136 6.19 -13.72 4.47
N VAL A 137 5.12 -14.51 4.64
CA VAL A 137 5.18 -15.90 5.11
C VAL A 137 5.86 -16.79 4.07
N ASN A 138 5.44 -16.69 2.82
CA ASN A 138 5.96 -17.53 1.72
C ASN A 138 7.13 -16.87 0.97
N LYS A 139 7.58 -15.70 1.42
CA LYS A 139 8.69 -14.96 0.80
C LYS A 139 8.50 -14.71 -0.69
N THR A 140 7.29 -14.34 -1.09
CA THR A 140 6.98 -13.97 -2.47
C THR A 140 6.61 -12.49 -2.55
N ALA A 141 7.15 -11.78 -3.53
CA ALA A 141 6.82 -10.40 -3.83
C ALA A 141 6.12 -10.32 -5.19
N TYR A 142 4.88 -9.82 -5.20
CA TYR A 142 4.10 -9.62 -6.41
C TYR A 142 4.23 -8.18 -6.90
N MET A 143 4.48 -7.97 -8.19
CA MET A 143 4.72 -6.66 -8.75
C MET A 143 4.11 -6.46 -10.15
N ALA A 144 3.20 -5.51 -10.27
CA ALA A 144 2.78 -4.96 -11.56
C ALA A 144 3.86 -4.03 -12.11
N GLU A 145 4.31 -4.27 -13.34
CA GLU A 145 5.33 -3.45 -14.00
C GLU A 145 4.77 -2.07 -14.36
N SER A 146 5.48 -1.02 -13.99
CA SER A 146 5.09 0.36 -14.29
C SER A 146 6.29 1.31 -14.27
N ASN A 147 6.08 2.58 -14.57
CA ASN A 147 7.10 3.61 -14.42
C ASN A 147 7.60 3.77 -12.97
N ARG A 148 6.83 3.28 -11.96
CA ARG A 148 7.18 3.32 -10.54
C ARG A 148 7.63 1.96 -10.01
N SER A 149 7.68 0.93 -10.86
CA SER A 149 7.94 -0.47 -10.48
C SER A 149 8.87 -1.11 -11.50
N ASN A 150 10.18 -0.84 -11.39
CA ASN A 150 11.20 -1.35 -12.30
C ASN A 150 11.57 -2.79 -11.98
N VAL A 151 11.43 -3.71 -12.94
CA VAL A 151 11.68 -5.15 -12.79
C VAL A 151 13.13 -5.44 -12.38
N SER A 152 14.11 -4.79 -13.00
CA SER A 152 15.52 -5.04 -12.71
C SER A 152 15.87 -4.66 -11.26
N LEU A 153 15.34 -3.51 -10.78
CA LEU A 153 15.57 -3.07 -9.41
C LEU A 153 14.81 -3.97 -8.42
N ALA A 154 13.58 -4.37 -8.73
CA ALA A 154 12.82 -5.31 -7.91
C ALA A 154 13.51 -6.68 -7.81
N SER A 155 14.06 -7.20 -8.92
CA SER A 155 14.84 -8.44 -8.93
C SER A 155 16.11 -8.34 -8.08
N LYS A 156 16.77 -7.18 -8.07
CA LYS A 156 17.93 -6.94 -7.19
C LYS A 156 17.49 -6.91 -5.72
N TRP A 157 16.46 -6.15 -5.40
CA TRP A 157 15.93 -6.04 -4.04
C TRP A 157 15.44 -7.41 -3.52
N SER A 158 14.71 -8.18 -4.33
CA SER A 158 14.17 -9.48 -3.93
C SER A 158 15.27 -10.45 -3.53
N LYS A 159 16.38 -10.49 -4.28
CA LYS A 159 17.58 -11.28 -3.92
C LYS A 159 18.21 -10.84 -2.61
N LEU A 160 18.28 -9.52 -2.35
CA LEU A 160 18.84 -8.98 -1.10
C LEU A 160 18.00 -9.34 0.12
N ARG A 161 16.68 -9.49 -0.06
CA ARG A 161 15.72 -9.79 1.00
C ARG A 161 15.26 -11.25 1.05
N GLY A 162 15.71 -12.08 0.11
CA GLY A 162 15.34 -13.49 0.02
C GLY A 162 13.87 -13.69 -0.35
N TYR A 163 13.35 -12.89 -1.27
CA TYR A 163 12.01 -13.03 -1.85
C TYR A 163 12.09 -13.60 -3.26
N ASP A 164 11.14 -14.44 -3.60
CA ASP A 164 10.85 -14.77 -5.00
C ASP A 164 10.02 -13.65 -5.61
N LEU A 165 10.44 -13.15 -6.77
CA LEU A 165 9.74 -12.07 -7.47
C LEU A 165 8.80 -12.64 -8.54
N VAL A 166 7.51 -12.37 -8.39
CA VAL A 166 6.47 -12.63 -9.40
C VAL A 166 6.05 -11.28 -10.01
N HIS A 167 6.52 -10.97 -11.21
CA HIS A 167 6.17 -9.71 -11.87
C HIS A 167 5.31 -9.95 -13.10
N PHE A 168 4.49 -8.97 -13.45
CA PHE A 168 3.49 -9.06 -14.50
C PHE A 168 3.08 -7.69 -15.03
N LYS A 169 2.48 -7.66 -16.22
CA LYS A 169 1.88 -6.46 -16.80
C LYS A 169 0.41 -6.38 -16.42
N SER A 170 0.00 -5.22 -15.93
CA SER A 170 -1.39 -4.94 -15.56
C SER A 170 -1.85 -3.59 -16.11
N PHE A 171 -3.09 -3.55 -16.57
CA PHE A 171 -3.68 -2.36 -17.18
C PHE A 171 -5.11 -2.15 -16.69
N ILE A 172 -5.44 -0.90 -16.37
CA ILE A 172 -6.80 -0.43 -16.11
C ILE A 172 -7.12 0.66 -17.12
N ASP A 173 -8.20 0.51 -17.88
CA ASP A 173 -8.59 1.44 -18.96
C ASP A 173 -7.43 1.73 -19.93
N LYS A 174 -6.68 0.69 -20.31
CA LYS A 174 -5.50 0.75 -21.21
C LYS A 174 -4.28 1.50 -20.62
N LYS A 175 -4.34 2.01 -19.40
CA LYS A 175 -3.21 2.60 -18.69
C LYS A 175 -2.52 1.57 -17.82
N PRO A 176 -1.18 1.51 -17.77
CA PRO A 176 -0.48 0.64 -16.83
C PRO A 176 -0.90 0.92 -15.39
N THR A 177 -1.11 -0.13 -14.61
CA THR A 177 -1.37 0.00 -13.17
C THR A 177 -0.12 0.54 -12.48
N TYR A 178 -0.21 1.71 -11.88
CA TYR A 178 0.95 2.41 -11.33
C TYR A 178 1.55 1.72 -10.10
N HIS A 179 0.73 1.12 -9.25
CA HIS A 179 1.11 0.36 -8.07
C HIS A 179 0.35 -0.97 -7.97
N THR A 180 1.01 -2.02 -7.55
CA THR A 180 0.43 -3.36 -7.41
C THR A 180 -0.64 -3.41 -6.33
N ASN A 181 -0.46 -2.68 -5.23
CA ASN A 181 -1.38 -2.67 -4.09
C ASN A 181 -2.73 -2.00 -4.37
N VAL A 182 -2.96 -1.48 -5.57
CA VAL A 182 -4.29 -0.99 -5.99
C VAL A 182 -5.16 -2.13 -6.51
N ILE A 183 -4.52 -3.12 -7.14
CA ILE A 183 -5.22 -4.23 -7.81
C ILE A 183 -5.21 -5.53 -7.01
N MET A 184 -4.41 -5.58 -5.92
CA MET A 184 -4.36 -6.79 -5.11
C MET A 184 -3.96 -6.51 -3.66
N PHE A 185 -4.45 -7.38 -2.78
CA PHE A 185 -3.98 -7.54 -1.41
C PHE A 185 -3.60 -9.00 -1.12
N ILE A 186 -2.73 -9.22 -0.16
CA ILE A 186 -2.38 -10.54 0.38
C ILE A 186 -2.48 -10.51 1.90
N THR A 187 -3.09 -11.56 2.46
CA THR A 187 -3.12 -11.86 3.88
C THR A 187 -2.40 -13.21 4.12
N ASP A 188 -2.48 -13.78 5.30
CA ASP A 188 -1.98 -15.15 5.56
C ASP A 188 -2.90 -16.26 5.02
N LYS A 189 -4.15 -15.95 4.63
CA LYS A 189 -5.16 -16.91 4.14
C LYS A 189 -5.70 -16.59 2.76
N LEU A 190 -5.83 -15.31 2.43
CA LEU A 190 -6.54 -14.83 1.26
C LEU A 190 -5.64 -13.96 0.38
N ALA A 191 -5.87 -14.03 -0.92
CA ALA A 191 -5.36 -13.08 -1.88
C ALA A 191 -6.52 -12.52 -2.71
N GLY A 192 -6.79 -11.21 -2.57
CA GLY A 192 -7.69 -10.50 -3.48
C GLY A 192 -6.91 -9.93 -4.65
N ILE A 193 -7.33 -10.20 -5.88
CA ILE A 193 -6.62 -9.76 -7.08
C ILE A 193 -7.56 -9.59 -8.27
N CYS A 194 -7.30 -8.56 -9.08
CA CYS A 194 -8.03 -8.33 -10.33
C CYS A 194 -7.32 -9.03 -11.50
N PHE A 195 -7.68 -10.28 -11.76
CA PHE A 195 -7.08 -11.06 -12.87
C PHE A 195 -7.39 -10.45 -14.24
N ASP A 196 -8.56 -9.82 -14.42
CA ASP A 196 -8.95 -9.18 -15.67
C ASP A 196 -8.06 -7.97 -16.05
N SER A 197 -7.34 -7.40 -15.09
CA SER A 197 -6.38 -6.33 -15.34
C SER A 197 -5.01 -6.83 -15.82
N ILE A 198 -4.75 -8.15 -15.76
CA ILE A 198 -3.44 -8.76 -15.96
C ILE A 198 -3.35 -9.43 -17.33
N THR A 199 -2.30 -9.15 -18.10
CA THR A 199 -2.16 -9.63 -19.48
C THR A 199 -2.05 -11.16 -19.58
N ASP A 200 -1.34 -11.79 -18.65
CA ASP A 200 -1.23 -13.27 -18.51
C ASP A 200 -1.36 -13.63 -17.04
N SER A 201 -2.58 -13.89 -16.63
CA SER A 201 -2.92 -14.17 -15.24
C SER A 201 -2.66 -15.62 -14.81
N THR A 202 -2.47 -16.54 -15.76
CA THR A 202 -2.34 -17.98 -15.47
C THR A 202 -1.16 -18.29 -14.55
N TYR A 203 0.00 -17.69 -14.84
CA TYR A 203 1.22 -17.87 -14.03
C TYR A 203 1.04 -17.31 -12.61
N ILE A 204 0.40 -16.16 -12.48
CA ILE A 204 0.18 -15.52 -11.18
C ILE A 204 -0.82 -16.31 -10.36
N LEU A 205 -1.94 -16.70 -10.96
CA LEU A 205 -2.96 -17.52 -10.34
C LEU A 205 -2.35 -18.82 -9.80
N SER A 206 -1.57 -19.52 -10.64
CA SER A 206 -0.92 -20.78 -10.24
C SER A 206 0.09 -20.61 -9.08
N ASN A 207 0.70 -19.42 -8.91
CA ASN A 207 1.56 -19.14 -7.76
C ASN A 207 0.76 -18.85 -6.49
N ILE A 208 -0.28 -18.01 -6.59
CA ILE A 208 -1.12 -17.63 -5.45
C ILE A 208 -1.90 -18.81 -4.89
N GLU A 209 -2.51 -19.64 -5.74
CA GLU A 209 -3.34 -20.78 -5.34
C GLU A 209 -2.57 -21.89 -4.60
N LYS A 210 -1.24 -21.90 -4.66
CA LYS A 210 -0.42 -22.82 -3.85
C LYS A 210 -0.55 -22.58 -2.36
N THR A 211 -0.83 -21.34 -1.97
CA THR A 211 -0.74 -20.88 -0.58
C THR A 211 -1.97 -20.14 -0.09
N HIS A 212 -2.76 -19.53 -0.97
CA HIS A 212 -3.89 -18.69 -0.63
C HIS A 212 -5.19 -19.10 -1.34
N LYS A 213 -6.32 -18.81 -0.69
CA LYS A 213 -7.59 -18.77 -1.39
C LYS A 213 -7.72 -17.43 -2.10
N THR A 214 -8.13 -17.47 -3.36
CA THR A 214 -8.27 -16.27 -4.17
C THR A 214 -9.67 -15.66 -4.06
N ILE A 215 -9.71 -14.32 -4.05
CA ILE A 215 -10.90 -13.51 -4.26
C ILE A 215 -10.66 -12.76 -5.57
N ASN A 216 -11.39 -13.14 -6.63
CA ASN A 216 -11.31 -12.43 -7.90
C ASN A 216 -12.02 -11.09 -7.78
N LEU A 217 -11.28 -9.99 -7.98
CA LEU A 217 -11.80 -8.62 -8.00
C LEU A 217 -12.05 -8.20 -9.45
N SER A 218 -13.18 -7.54 -9.71
CA SER A 218 -13.42 -6.92 -11.01
C SER A 218 -12.66 -5.60 -11.15
N VAL A 219 -12.48 -5.13 -12.37
CA VAL A 219 -11.89 -3.82 -12.66
C VAL A 219 -12.69 -2.69 -11.98
N GLU A 220 -14.02 -2.79 -11.96
CA GLU A 220 -14.87 -1.81 -11.29
C GLU A 220 -14.67 -1.80 -9.77
N GLN A 221 -14.49 -2.96 -9.14
CA GLN A 221 -14.15 -3.06 -7.73
C GLN A 221 -12.79 -2.44 -7.41
N VAL A 222 -11.81 -2.65 -8.27
CA VAL A 222 -10.49 -2.01 -8.13
C VAL A 222 -10.57 -0.50 -8.29
N LYS A 223 -11.37 0.02 -9.22
CA LYS A 223 -11.62 1.47 -9.35
C LYS A 223 -12.22 2.09 -8.08
N ASN A 224 -12.89 1.29 -7.28
CA ASN A 224 -13.41 1.65 -5.96
C ASN A 224 -12.48 1.21 -4.81
N PHE A 225 -11.20 0.90 -5.08
CA PHE A 225 -10.17 0.56 -4.10
C PHE A 225 -10.38 -0.77 -3.34
N SER A 226 -11.19 -1.71 -3.83
CA SER A 226 -11.36 -3.01 -3.16
C SER A 226 -10.06 -3.84 -3.09
N GLY A 227 -9.08 -3.59 -3.97
CA GLY A 227 -7.74 -4.19 -3.91
C GLY A 227 -6.80 -3.52 -2.90
N ASN A 228 -7.14 -2.31 -2.41
CA ASN A 228 -6.28 -1.53 -1.52
C ASN A 228 -6.63 -1.76 -0.04
N ALA A 229 -6.46 -2.99 0.40
CA ALA A 229 -6.76 -3.44 1.76
C ALA A 229 -5.54 -4.08 2.42
N ILE A 230 -5.59 -4.23 3.74
CA ILE A 230 -4.51 -4.83 4.55
C ILE A 230 -5.06 -5.53 5.78
N VAL A 231 -4.40 -6.59 6.23
CA VAL A 231 -4.64 -7.17 7.56
C VAL A 231 -3.58 -6.67 8.53
N VAL A 232 -4.03 -6.27 9.70
CA VAL A 232 -3.18 -5.87 10.83
C VAL A 232 -3.65 -6.57 12.11
N ARG A 233 -2.73 -6.83 13.02
CA ARG A 233 -3.03 -7.43 14.31
C ARG A 233 -3.30 -6.34 15.35
N ASN A 234 -4.31 -6.54 16.18
CA ASN A 234 -4.62 -5.63 17.27
C ASN A 234 -3.91 -6.03 18.57
N ASN A 235 -4.03 -5.20 19.61
CA ASN A 235 -3.40 -5.43 20.93
C ASN A 235 -3.99 -6.63 21.71
N THR A 236 -5.09 -7.22 21.21
CA THR A 236 -5.68 -8.45 21.76
C THR A 236 -5.34 -9.68 20.91
N ASN A 237 -4.36 -9.55 20.00
CA ASN A 237 -3.87 -10.60 19.10
C ASN A 237 -4.93 -11.13 18.11
N GLU A 238 -5.82 -10.24 17.66
CA GLU A 238 -6.84 -10.52 16.66
C GLU A 238 -6.46 -9.83 15.34
N ASP A 239 -6.57 -10.55 14.24
CA ASP A 239 -6.30 -10.00 12.91
C ASP A 239 -7.55 -9.26 12.38
N LYS A 240 -7.36 -8.01 11.97
CA LYS A 240 -8.41 -7.11 11.46
C LYS A 240 -8.13 -6.77 10.00
N PHE A 241 -9.15 -6.90 9.14
CA PHE A 241 -9.06 -6.56 7.72
C PHE A 241 -9.51 -5.12 7.51
N LEU A 242 -8.57 -4.21 7.23
CA LEU A 242 -8.81 -2.79 7.02
C LEU A 242 -9.06 -2.50 5.56
N ILE A 243 -10.19 -1.88 5.26
CA ILE A 243 -10.61 -1.50 3.90
C ILE A 243 -11.41 -0.19 3.94
N SER A 244 -11.36 0.59 2.89
CA SER A 244 -12.20 1.80 2.80
C SER A 244 -13.67 1.48 2.59
N SER A 245 -14.54 2.45 2.97
CA SER A 245 -15.97 2.35 2.68
C SER A 245 -16.28 2.19 1.19
N SER A 246 -15.51 2.85 0.33
CA SER A 246 -15.64 2.72 -1.14
C SER A 246 -15.31 1.30 -1.58
N GLY A 247 -14.19 0.76 -1.10
CA GLY A 247 -13.74 -0.59 -1.41
C GLY A 247 -14.69 -1.67 -0.91
N LEU A 248 -15.15 -1.55 0.33
CA LEU A 248 -16.07 -2.51 0.94
C LEU A 248 -17.43 -2.55 0.23
N LYS A 249 -18.00 -1.38 -0.07
CA LYS A 249 -19.29 -1.27 -0.78
C LYS A 249 -19.27 -1.83 -2.19
N ALA A 250 -18.12 -1.86 -2.83
CA ALA A 250 -17.97 -2.42 -4.17
C ALA A 250 -17.85 -3.95 -4.17
N LEU A 251 -17.47 -4.58 -3.05
CA LEU A 251 -17.42 -6.04 -2.92
C LEU A 251 -18.84 -6.64 -2.93
N ASP A 252 -18.98 -7.82 -3.53
CA ASP A 252 -20.21 -8.58 -3.43
C ASP A 252 -20.31 -9.35 -2.09
N LEU A 253 -21.50 -9.87 -1.79
CA LEU A 253 -21.77 -10.58 -0.54
C LEU A 253 -20.93 -11.87 -0.37
N ILE A 254 -20.56 -12.53 -1.46
CA ILE A 254 -19.76 -13.77 -1.41
C ILE A 254 -18.32 -13.42 -1.05
N GLN A 255 -17.78 -12.34 -1.63
CA GLN A 255 -16.44 -11.83 -1.34
C GLN A 255 -16.35 -11.34 0.11
N VAL A 256 -17.33 -10.56 0.59
CA VAL A 256 -17.40 -10.10 1.98
C VAL A 256 -17.42 -11.30 2.95
N LYS A 257 -18.32 -12.27 2.75
CA LYS A 257 -18.38 -13.46 3.59
C LYS A 257 -17.09 -14.30 3.56
N SER A 258 -16.38 -14.28 2.43
CA SER A 258 -15.09 -14.96 2.31
C SER A 258 -14.02 -14.32 3.17
N ILE A 259 -14.05 -12.97 3.32
CA ILE A 259 -13.16 -12.21 4.20
C ILE A 259 -13.57 -12.42 5.67
N GLU A 260 -14.87 -12.25 5.98
CA GLU A 260 -15.42 -12.39 7.34
C GLU A 260 -15.20 -13.79 7.95
N LYS A 261 -14.99 -14.80 7.12
CA LYS A 261 -14.64 -16.15 7.59
C LYS A 261 -13.32 -16.17 8.39
N TYR A 262 -12.41 -15.25 8.12
CA TYR A 262 -11.07 -15.23 8.69
C TYR A 262 -10.75 -13.98 9.49
N TYR A 263 -11.39 -12.84 9.18
CA TYR A 263 -11.06 -11.53 9.73
C TYR A 263 -12.29 -10.72 10.05
N ASP A 264 -12.25 -9.94 11.13
CA ASP A 264 -13.20 -8.86 11.33
C ASP A 264 -12.88 -7.70 10.38
N ILE A 265 -13.88 -7.23 9.65
CA ILE A 265 -13.72 -6.12 8.71
C ILE A 265 -13.80 -4.79 9.46
N VAL A 266 -12.81 -3.94 9.26
CA VAL A 266 -12.76 -2.56 9.74
C VAL A 266 -12.97 -1.62 8.56
N GLU A 267 -14.17 -1.06 8.47
CA GLU A 267 -14.55 -0.08 7.45
C GLU A 267 -14.04 1.31 7.82
N ILE A 268 -13.37 1.99 6.87
CA ILE A 268 -12.77 3.31 7.08
C ILE A 268 -13.28 4.28 6.00
N ASN A 269 -13.92 5.38 6.41
CA ASN A 269 -14.56 6.32 5.48
C ASN A 269 -13.64 7.50 5.13
N ILE A 270 -13.00 7.43 3.94
CA ILE A 270 -12.00 8.40 3.45
C ILE A 270 -12.20 8.79 1.97
N PRO A 271 -13.44 9.03 1.48
CA PRO A 271 -13.70 9.18 0.05
C PRO A 271 -13.07 10.42 -0.59
N THR A 272 -12.82 11.49 0.16
CA THR A 272 -12.18 12.69 -0.37
C THR A 272 -10.67 12.47 -0.55
N ILE A 273 -10.02 11.81 0.43
CA ILE A 273 -8.61 11.42 0.33
C ILE A 273 -8.41 10.50 -0.87
N GLU A 274 -9.24 9.49 -1.05
CA GLU A 274 -9.20 8.57 -2.20
C GLU A 274 -9.29 9.32 -3.53
N LYS A 275 -10.24 10.24 -3.63
CA LYS A 275 -10.55 10.95 -4.88
C LYS A 275 -9.44 11.90 -5.30
N ILE A 276 -8.80 12.58 -4.34
CA ILE A 276 -7.74 13.55 -4.61
C ILE A 276 -6.39 12.87 -4.75
N GLY A 277 -6.04 12.00 -3.80
CA GLY A 277 -4.73 11.36 -3.73
C GLY A 277 -4.60 10.13 -4.63
N GLY A 278 -5.73 9.49 -5.02
CA GLY A 278 -5.70 8.29 -5.85
C GLY A 278 -5.04 7.09 -5.17
N GLY A 279 -5.03 7.08 -3.84
CA GLY A 279 -4.64 5.98 -2.96
C GLY A 279 -5.68 5.83 -1.85
N SER A 280 -5.74 4.67 -1.19
CA SER A 280 -6.74 4.37 -0.16
C SER A 280 -6.08 3.88 1.14
N VAL A 281 -6.82 3.22 2.00
CA VAL A 281 -6.42 2.82 3.37
C VAL A 281 -5.05 2.15 3.40
N ARG A 282 -4.80 1.13 2.57
CA ARG A 282 -3.51 0.42 2.55
C ARG A 282 -2.34 1.37 2.27
N CYS A 283 -2.53 2.33 1.39
CA CYS A 283 -1.48 3.29 1.03
C CYS A 283 -1.12 4.23 2.19
N MET A 284 -2.07 4.53 3.08
CA MET A 284 -1.88 5.42 4.23
C MET A 284 -1.15 4.75 5.39
N LEU A 285 -0.97 3.43 5.35
CA LEU A 285 -0.47 2.64 6.47
C LEU A 285 0.95 2.13 6.18
N LEU A 286 1.91 2.58 6.98
CA LEU A 286 3.24 2.00 7.07
C LEU A 286 3.23 0.92 8.15
N GLU A 287 3.49 -0.31 7.75
CA GLU A 287 3.68 -1.43 8.68
C GLU A 287 4.99 -1.25 9.46
N LEU A 288 4.94 -1.45 10.76
CA LEU A 288 6.10 -1.45 11.66
C LEU A 288 6.26 -2.86 12.25
N PHE A 289 7.19 -3.63 11.72
CA PHE A 289 7.48 -5.01 12.15
C PHE A 289 8.56 -5.07 13.23
#